data_6be73f3033dc7fd52e66b5b594e533ef
#
_entry.id   6be73f3033dc7fd52e66b5b594e533ef
#
_cell.length_a   1.000
_cell.length_b   1.000
_cell.length_c   1.000
_cell.angle_alpha   90.00
_cell.angle_beta   90.00
_cell.angle_gamma   90.00
#
_symmetry.space_group_name_H-M   'P 1'
#
loop_
_entity.id
_entity.type
_entity.pdbx_description
1 polymer ?
#
loop_
_entity_poly.entity_id
_entity_poly.type
_entity_poly.pdbx_seq_one_letter_code
_entity_poly.pdbx_strand_id
1 'polypeptide(L)'
;MILARFDYFAAVEHLLKFPNVEIVQGYGLTESGGGATRMLGPDEAKQHGSVGRLAENMEAKIVDPSTGEALPPAQGGELWLRGPTIRKGCVGHDKATAETLDSEGWLKTGDLCYFDSDGFLYIVDRLKELIKYKAYQVPPAELERLLHSNPEIADAAVIPYPDENARKIPMAYVVRKPGRNVTAGQIIDFVAKQVAPYKKIRRVSFINSIPKSPAGKILRRELVSHTLSSGSSKL
;
A
#
# COMPACT_ATOMS: atom_id res chain seq x y z
N MET A 1 6.19 -5.64 -16.00
CA MET A 1 4.79 -5.32 -15.64
C MET A 1 4.85 -4.62 -14.29
N ILE A 2 4.57 -3.35 -14.27
CA ILE A 2 4.65 -2.54 -13.07
C ILE A 2 3.29 -2.69 -12.42
N LEU A 3 3.24 -3.29 -11.26
CA LEU A 3 2.10 -3.19 -10.39
C LEU A 3 2.00 -1.74 -9.90
N ALA A 4 1.34 -0.94 -10.71
CA ALA A 4 0.68 0.22 -10.16
C ALA A 4 -0.31 -0.36 -9.13
N ARG A 5 -0.23 0.04 -7.88
CA ARG A 5 -1.34 0.03 -6.96
C ARG A 5 -2.45 0.80 -7.68
N PHE A 6 -3.31 0.10 -8.42
CA PHE A 6 -4.48 0.72 -8.98
C PHE A 6 -5.38 1.02 -7.78
N ASP A 7 -5.37 2.28 -7.37
CA ASP A 7 -6.25 2.77 -6.34
C ASP A 7 -7.70 2.56 -6.82
N TYR A 8 -8.56 2.06 -5.93
CA TYR A 8 -10.00 1.94 -6.20
C TYR A 8 -10.58 3.20 -6.85
N PHE A 9 -10.15 4.39 -6.42
CA PHE A 9 -10.58 5.67 -7.00
C PHE A 9 -10.07 5.88 -8.42
N ALA A 10 -8.86 5.49 -8.74
CA ALA A 10 -8.35 5.55 -10.11
C ALA A 10 -9.11 4.58 -11.02
N ALA A 11 -9.48 3.40 -10.53
CA ALA A 11 -10.33 2.47 -11.26
C ALA A 11 -11.73 3.06 -11.50
N VAL A 12 -12.36 3.63 -10.47
CA VAL A 12 -13.68 4.28 -10.58
C VAL A 12 -13.61 5.49 -11.53
N GLU A 13 -12.60 6.33 -11.45
CA GLU A 13 -12.42 7.47 -12.37
C GLU A 13 -12.25 7.03 -13.82
N HIS A 14 -11.51 5.93 -14.06
CA HIS A 14 -11.39 5.34 -15.41
C HIS A 14 -12.71 4.78 -15.92
N LEU A 15 -13.47 4.07 -15.08
CA LEU A 15 -14.79 3.55 -15.46
C LEU A 15 -15.78 4.66 -15.80
N LEU A 16 -15.71 5.81 -15.11
CA LEU A 16 -16.53 6.98 -15.43
C LEU A 16 -16.14 7.61 -16.79
N LYS A 17 -14.85 7.59 -17.13
CA LYS A 17 -14.36 8.10 -18.42
C LYS A 17 -14.55 7.12 -19.59
N PHE A 18 -14.49 5.84 -19.30
CA PHE A 18 -14.52 4.77 -20.30
C PHE A 18 -15.49 3.65 -19.85
N PRO A 19 -16.80 3.88 -19.89
CA PRO A 19 -17.80 2.95 -19.33
C PRO A 19 -17.85 1.58 -20.02
N ASN A 20 -17.27 1.46 -21.22
CA ASN A 20 -17.24 0.19 -21.98
C ASN A 20 -15.89 -0.54 -21.86
N VAL A 21 -14.99 -0.08 -20.98
CA VAL A 21 -13.68 -0.70 -20.77
C VAL A 21 -13.73 -1.53 -19.47
N GLU A 22 -13.40 -2.81 -19.59
CA GLU A 22 -13.25 -3.68 -18.43
C GLU A 22 -11.88 -3.43 -17.77
N ILE A 23 -11.88 -3.16 -16.46
CA ILE A 23 -10.66 -2.99 -15.68
C ILE A 23 -10.39 -4.28 -14.92
N VAL A 24 -9.37 -5.00 -15.34
CA VAL A 24 -8.87 -6.18 -14.63
C VAL A 24 -7.63 -5.84 -13.83
N GLN A 25 -7.55 -6.37 -12.62
CA GLN A 25 -6.41 -6.19 -11.72
C GLN A 25 -5.67 -7.52 -11.54
N GLY A 26 -4.40 -7.42 -11.21
CA GLY A 26 -3.56 -8.57 -10.91
C GLY A 26 -2.40 -8.15 -10.01
N TYR A 27 -1.78 -9.11 -9.35
CA TYR A 27 -0.62 -8.89 -8.49
C TYR A 27 0.52 -9.82 -8.88
N GLY A 28 1.73 -9.33 -8.77
CA GLY A 28 2.96 -10.08 -8.96
C GLY A 28 4.17 -9.22 -8.62
N LEU A 29 5.28 -9.85 -8.41
CA LEU A 29 6.56 -9.25 -8.06
C LEU A 29 7.60 -9.69 -9.11
N THR A 30 8.72 -8.99 -9.20
CA THR A 30 9.89 -9.48 -9.94
C THR A 30 10.31 -10.86 -9.43
N GLU A 31 10.17 -11.06 -8.13
CA GLU A 31 10.47 -12.28 -7.41
C GLU A 31 9.52 -13.43 -7.71
N SER A 32 8.28 -13.15 -8.12
CA SER A 32 7.33 -14.18 -8.53
C SER A 32 7.43 -14.57 -10.01
N GLY A 33 8.35 -13.94 -10.76
CA GLY A 33 8.56 -14.25 -12.18
C GLY A 33 7.38 -13.87 -13.09
N GLY A 34 6.36 -13.22 -12.55
CA GLY A 34 5.15 -12.85 -13.26
C GLY A 34 3.98 -12.56 -12.33
N GLY A 35 2.76 -12.64 -12.86
CA GLY A 35 1.54 -12.47 -12.08
C GLY A 35 1.28 -13.66 -11.16
N ALA A 36 1.17 -13.38 -9.85
CA ALA A 36 0.79 -14.38 -8.85
C ALA A 36 -0.73 -14.45 -8.66
N THR A 37 -1.45 -13.36 -8.94
CA THR A 37 -2.92 -13.33 -8.98
C THR A 37 -3.40 -12.60 -10.22
N ARG A 38 -4.64 -12.88 -10.61
CA ARG A 38 -5.32 -12.21 -11.74
C ARG A 38 -6.82 -12.27 -11.57
N MET A 39 -7.52 -11.33 -12.19
CA MET A 39 -8.98 -11.40 -12.40
C MET A 39 -9.28 -12.09 -13.73
N LEU A 40 -10.30 -12.92 -13.75
CA LEU A 40 -10.75 -13.68 -14.93
C LEU A 40 -12.20 -13.30 -15.27
N GLY A 41 -12.35 -12.59 -16.39
CA GLY A 41 -13.65 -12.21 -16.93
C GLY A 41 -14.38 -11.09 -16.18
N PRO A 42 -15.53 -10.67 -16.71
CA PRO A 42 -16.24 -9.48 -16.29
C PRO A 42 -16.81 -9.54 -14.87
N ASP A 43 -17.08 -10.73 -14.36
CA ASP A 43 -17.66 -10.88 -13.02
C ASP A 43 -16.61 -10.68 -11.93
N GLU A 44 -15.39 -11.19 -12.14
CA GLU A 44 -14.27 -10.92 -11.22
C GLU A 44 -13.79 -9.46 -11.31
N ALA A 45 -13.86 -8.85 -12.48
CA ALA A 45 -13.52 -7.43 -12.67
C ALA A 45 -14.39 -6.47 -11.84
N LYS A 46 -15.58 -6.91 -11.41
CA LYS A 46 -16.47 -6.17 -10.51
C LYS A 46 -15.99 -6.17 -9.05
N GLN A 47 -15.04 -7.05 -8.69
CA GLN A 47 -14.46 -7.11 -7.33
C GLN A 47 -13.43 -6.01 -7.11
N HIS A 48 -13.94 -4.76 -7.11
CA HIS A 48 -13.10 -3.58 -7.00
C HIS A 48 -12.28 -3.55 -5.71
N GLY A 49 -10.99 -3.25 -5.85
CA GLY A 49 -10.03 -3.22 -4.73
C GLY A 49 -9.31 -4.55 -4.48
N SER A 50 -9.81 -5.66 -5.04
CA SER A 50 -9.07 -6.92 -5.10
C SER A 50 -8.05 -6.91 -6.24
N VAL A 51 -7.03 -7.75 -6.14
CA VAL A 51 -6.10 -8.06 -7.23
C VAL A 51 -6.34 -9.44 -7.84
N GLY A 52 -7.55 -9.95 -7.68
CA GLY A 52 -8.00 -11.23 -8.25
C GLY A 52 -7.66 -12.44 -7.40
N ARG A 53 -7.82 -13.60 -7.99
CA ARG A 53 -7.56 -14.90 -7.38
C ARG A 53 -6.18 -15.40 -7.75
N LEU A 54 -5.69 -16.36 -6.97
CA LEU A 54 -4.39 -17.00 -7.19
C LEU A 54 -4.30 -17.60 -8.61
N ALA A 55 -3.17 -17.36 -9.27
CA ALA A 55 -2.90 -17.94 -10.57
C ALA A 55 -2.69 -19.46 -10.47
N GLU A 56 -2.90 -20.17 -11.58
CA GLU A 56 -2.72 -21.61 -11.65
C GLU A 56 -1.30 -22.03 -11.22
N ASN A 57 -1.22 -23.16 -10.52
CA ASN A 57 0.02 -23.72 -9.98
C ASN A 57 0.77 -22.83 -8.98
N MET A 58 0.13 -21.80 -8.47
CA MET A 58 0.65 -21.00 -7.37
C MET A 58 -0.04 -21.39 -6.06
N GLU A 59 0.72 -21.37 -5.00
CA GLU A 59 0.25 -21.53 -3.62
C GLU A 59 0.46 -20.23 -2.87
N ALA A 60 -0.45 -19.91 -1.96
CA ALA A 60 -0.35 -18.74 -1.12
C ALA A 60 -0.77 -19.04 0.32
N LYS A 61 -0.17 -18.37 1.27
CA LYS A 61 -0.61 -18.30 2.66
C LYS A 61 -0.44 -16.89 3.19
N ILE A 62 -1.31 -16.51 4.11
CA ILE A 62 -1.19 -15.29 4.89
C ILE A 62 -0.55 -15.68 6.24
N VAL A 63 0.53 -15.02 6.61
CA VAL A 63 1.32 -15.36 7.80
C VAL A 63 1.38 -14.16 8.74
N ASP A 64 1.15 -14.40 10.03
CA ASP A 64 1.38 -13.37 11.05
C ASP A 64 2.88 -13.06 11.15
N PRO A 65 3.29 -11.80 10.89
CA PRO A 65 4.71 -11.45 10.92
C PRO A 65 5.38 -11.56 12.30
N SER A 66 4.58 -11.65 13.37
CA SER A 66 5.08 -11.74 14.75
C SER A 66 5.23 -13.17 15.25
N THR A 67 4.30 -14.05 14.89
CA THR A 67 4.29 -15.46 15.34
C THR A 67 4.84 -16.42 14.29
N GLY A 68 4.78 -16.07 13.00
CA GLY A 68 5.11 -16.95 11.88
C GLY A 68 4.02 -17.99 11.56
N GLU A 69 2.84 -17.89 12.20
CA GLU A 69 1.73 -18.81 11.99
C GLU A 69 0.86 -18.39 10.80
N ALA A 70 0.31 -19.38 10.09
CA ALA A 70 -0.65 -19.11 9.02
C ALA A 70 -1.99 -18.64 9.57
N LEU A 71 -2.54 -17.60 8.97
CA LEU A 71 -3.81 -16.98 9.35
C LEU A 71 -4.96 -17.45 8.46
N PRO A 72 -6.18 -17.58 9.01
CA PRO A 72 -7.38 -17.89 8.24
C PRO A 72 -7.81 -16.71 7.34
N PRO A 73 -8.73 -16.94 6.38
CA PRO A 73 -9.32 -15.88 5.56
C PRO A 73 -9.83 -14.68 6.39
N ALA A 74 -9.86 -13.51 5.77
CA ALA A 74 -10.24 -12.23 6.34
C ALA A 74 -9.30 -11.68 7.43
N GLN A 75 -8.23 -12.36 7.77
CA GLN A 75 -7.19 -11.84 8.66
C GLN A 75 -5.99 -11.33 7.86
N GLY A 76 -5.50 -10.13 8.22
CA GLY A 76 -4.36 -9.49 7.56
C GLY A 76 -3.02 -9.97 8.10
N GLY A 77 -2.12 -10.35 7.19
CA GLY A 77 -0.76 -10.77 7.51
C GLY A 77 0.16 -10.64 6.28
N GLU A 78 1.38 -11.12 6.40
CA GLU A 78 2.31 -11.16 5.28
C GLU A 78 1.89 -12.21 4.25
N LEU A 79 1.81 -11.81 2.99
CA LEU A 79 1.58 -12.75 1.89
C LEU A 79 2.87 -13.53 1.63
N TRP A 80 2.78 -14.86 1.71
CA TRP A 80 3.82 -15.77 1.26
C TRP A 80 3.34 -16.54 0.04
N LEU A 81 4.21 -16.65 -0.97
CA LEU A 81 3.91 -17.29 -2.25
C LEU A 81 4.85 -18.47 -2.50
N ARG A 82 4.33 -19.54 -3.09
CA ARG A 82 5.13 -20.66 -3.59
C ARG A 82 4.61 -21.10 -4.96
N GLY A 83 5.50 -21.53 -5.85
CA GLY A 83 5.10 -22.02 -7.16
C GLY A 83 6.27 -22.07 -8.13
N PRO A 84 6.04 -22.63 -9.33
CA PRO A 84 7.11 -22.89 -10.30
C PRO A 84 7.76 -21.62 -10.87
N THR A 85 7.07 -20.47 -10.80
CA THR A 85 7.56 -19.19 -11.31
C THR A 85 8.36 -18.40 -10.29
N ILE A 86 8.34 -18.82 -9.01
CA ILE A 86 9.11 -18.15 -7.95
C ILE A 86 10.62 -18.29 -8.25
N ARG A 87 11.32 -17.17 -8.26
CA ARG A 87 12.78 -17.16 -8.49
C ARG A 87 13.52 -17.97 -7.42
N LYS A 88 14.61 -18.63 -7.81
CA LYS A 88 15.42 -19.44 -6.91
C LYS A 88 16.36 -18.65 -6.00
N GLY A 89 16.46 -17.33 -6.20
CA GLY A 89 17.31 -16.45 -5.42
C GLY A 89 17.75 -15.19 -6.16
N CYS A 90 18.54 -14.35 -5.48
CA CYS A 90 19.24 -13.20 -6.05
C CYS A 90 20.66 -13.58 -6.41
N VAL A 91 21.07 -13.40 -7.66
CA VAL A 91 22.44 -13.69 -8.10
C VAL A 91 23.44 -12.83 -7.33
N GLY A 92 24.41 -13.46 -6.67
CA GLY A 92 25.44 -12.79 -5.90
C GLY A 92 25.00 -12.20 -4.54
N HIS A 93 23.78 -12.52 -4.06
CA HIS A 93 23.23 -12.01 -2.81
C HIS A 93 22.55 -13.10 -1.97
N ASP A 94 23.33 -14.08 -1.51
CA ASP A 94 22.82 -15.24 -0.74
C ASP A 94 22.08 -14.83 0.53
N LYS A 95 22.56 -13.80 1.24
CA LYS A 95 21.91 -13.28 2.43
C LYS A 95 20.51 -12.72 2.13
N ALA A 96 20.38 -11.92 1.07
CA ALA A 96 19.08 -11.39 0.65
C ALA A 96 18.14 -12.51 0.17
N THR A 97 18.67 -13.56 -0.42
CA THR A 97 17.91 -14.76 -0.79
C THR A 97 17.35 -15.45 0.44
N ALA A 98 18.18 -15.73 1.44
CA ALA A 98 17.76 -16.38 2.69
C ALA A 98 16.76 -15.57 3.52
N GLU A 99 16.77 -14.24 3.42
CA GLU A 99 15.80 -13.35 4.08
C GLU A 99 14.42 -13.38 3.40
N THR A 100 14.36 -13.67 2.09
CA THR A 100 13.13 -13.58 1.30
C THR A 100 12.55 -14.92 0.87
N LEU A 101 13.37 -15.97 0.81
CA LEU A 101 12.96 -17.32 0.41
C LEU A 101 13.33 -18.30 1.52
N ASP A 102 12.36 -19.03 2.02
CA ASP A 102 12.62 -20.05 3.04
C ASP A 102 13.06 -21.41 2.44
N SER A 103 13.40 -22.36 3.31
CA SER A 103 13.85 -23.69 2.91
C SER A 103 12.77 -24.55 2.24
N GLU A 104 11.49 -24.20 2.40
CA GLU A 104 10.36 -24.89 1.79
C GLU A 104 9.94 -24.26 0.45
N GLY A 105 10.65 -23.21 0.00
CA GLY A 105 10.38 -22.50 -1.24
C GLY A 105 9.29 -21.42 -1.14
N TRP A 106 8.94 -20.98 0.08
CA TRP A 106 8.03 -19.86 0.26
C TRP A 106 8.75 -18.53 0.10
N LEU A 107 8.26 -17.71 -0.82
CA LEU A 107 8.68 -16.32 -1.01
C LEU A 107 7.92 -15.41 -0.04
N LYS A 108 8.65 -14.78 0.87
CA LYS A 108 8.15 -13.72 1.76
C LYS A 108 8.07 -12.41 0.98
N THR A 109 6.86 -11.94 0.68
CA THR A 109 6.68 -10.79 -0.22
C THR A 109 6.93 -9.45 0.45
N GLY A 110 6.81 -9.38 1.77
CA GLY A 110 6.83 -8.14 2.54
C GLY A 110 5.56 -7.30 2.35
N ASP A 111 4.53 -7.83 1.70
CA ASP A 111 3.26 -7.15 1.49
C ASP A 111 2.22 -7.64 2.50
N LEU A 112 1.54 -6.70 3.16
CA LEU A 112 0.43 -6.96 4.08
C LEU A 112 -0.84 -7.18 3.26
N CYS A 113 -1.41 -8.36 3.34
CA CYS A 113 -2.54 -8.79 2.53
C CYS A 113 -3.54 -9.61 3.34
N TYR A 114 -4.72 -9.84 2.77
CA TYR A 114 -5.67 -10.85 3.24
C TYR A 114 -6.42 -11.45 2.04
N PHE A 115 -6.89 -12.68 2.20
CA PHE A 115 -7.88 -13.27 1.30
C PHE A 115 -9.26 -13.10 1.93
N ASP A 116 -10.28 -12.82 1.11
CA ASP A 116 -11.67 -12.95 1.55
C ASP A 116 -12.13 -14.40 1.52
N SER A 117 -13.41 -14.64 1.89
CA SER A 117 -14.05 -15.97 1.87
C SER A 117 -14.16 -16.57 0.48
N ASP A 118 -14.17 -15.74 -0.55
CA ASP A 118 -14.29 -16.16 -1.94
C ASP A 118 -12.94 -16.37 -2.62
N GLY A 119 -11.84 -16.18 -1.89
CA GLY A 119 -10.47 -16.40 -2.35
C GLY A 119 -9.89 -15.24 -3.18
N PHE A 120 -10.47 -14.04 -3.10
CA PHE A 120 -9.89 -12.85 -3.69
C PHE A 120 -8.83 -12.25 -2.78
N LEU A 121 -7.69 -11.87 -3.35
CA LEU A 121 -6.59 -11.24 -2.62
C LEU A 121 -6.76 -9.72 -2.59
N TYR A 122 -6.58 -9.16 -1.39
CA TYR A 122 -6.55 -7.72 -1.14
C TYR A 122 -5.22 -7.30 -0.57
N ILE A 123 -4.59 -6.28 -1.18
CA ILE A 123 -3.33 -5.72 -0.70
C ILE A 123 -3.63 -4.50 0.16
N VAL A 124 -3.22 -4.55 1.41
CA VAL A 124 -3.41 -3.45 2.37
C VAL A 124 -2.26 -2.46 2.29
N ASP A 125 -1.02 -2.94 2.47
CA ASP A 125 0.19 -2.11 2.41
C ASP A 125 1.46 -2.97 2.34
N ARG A 126 2.64 -2.31 2.40
CA ARG A 126 3.92 -2.98 2.64
C ARG A 126 4.28 -2.97 4.12
N LEU A 127 4.71 -4.10 4.65
CA LEU A 127 5.08 -4.23 6.07
C LEU A 127 6.12 -3.18 6.49
N LYS A 128 7.13 -2.92 5.64
CA LYS A 128 8.18 -1.92 5.90
C LYS A 128 7.71 -0.47 5.83
N GLU A 129 6.56 -0.21 5.20
CA GLU A 129 5.98 1.13 5.06
C GLU A 129 5.00 1.47 6.17
N LEU A 130 4.56 0.47 6.96
CA LEU A 130 3.64 0.68 8.07
C LEU A 130 4.21 1.67 9.10
N ILE A 131 3.38 2.62 9.51
CA ILE A 131 3.72 3.60 10.53
C ILE A 131 3.46 2.99 11.91
N LYS A 132 4.54 2.80 12.68
CA LYS A 132 4.47 2.24 14.04
C LYS A 132 4.07 3.34 15.03
N TYR A 133 2.75 3.51 15.22
CA TYR A 133 2.15 4.44 16.18
C TYR A 133 1.87 3.70 17.50
N LYS A 134 2.68 3.96 18.55
CA LYS A 134 2.61 3.18 19.80
C LYS A 134 2.70 1.67 19.51
N ALA A 135 1.69 0.90 19.94
CA ALA A 135 1.57 -0.53 19.67
C ALA A 135 0.85 -0.87 18.35
N TYR A 136 0.37 0.15 17.61
CA TYR A 136 -0.42 -0.05 16.38
C TYR A 136 0.43 0.12 15.12
N GLN A 137 0.02 -0.58 14.08
CA GLN A 137 0.58 -0.45 12.73
C GLN A 137 -0.45 0.26 11.85
N VAL A 138 -0.10 1.43 11.32
CA VAL A 138 -0.98 2.25 10.49
C VAL A 138 -0.52 2.18 9.04
N PRO A 139 -1.33 1.63 8.12
CA PRO A 139 -1.02 1.59 6.71
C PRO A 139 -1.11 2.98 6.08
N PRO A 140 -0.03 3.57 5.55
CA PRO A 140 -0.08 4.84 4.84
C PRO A 140 -1.06 4.86 3.68
N ALA A 141 -1.14 3.78 2.94
CA ALA A 141 -1.98 3.68 1.76
C ALA A 141 -3.48 3.78 2.04
N GLU A 142 -3.94 3.30 3.19
CA GLU A 142 -5.34 3.47 3.62
C GLU A 142 -5.67 4.96 3.79
N LEU A 143 -4.75 5.72 4.40
CA LEU A 143 -4.91 7.15 4.61
C LEU A 143 -4.77 7.95 3.30
N GLU A 144 -3.85 7.57 2.43
CA GLU A 144 -3.69 8.16 1.11
C GLU A 144 -4.96 8.00 0.28
N ARG A 145 -5.58 6.80 0.30
CA ARG A 145 -6.84 6.54 -0.38
C ARG A 145 -7.97 7.46 0.12
N LEU A 146 -8.09 7.63 1.44
CA LEU A 146 -9.06 8.57 2.00
C LEU A 146 -8.78 10.01 1.57
N LEU A 147 -7.52 10.44 1.56
CA LEU A 147 -7.16 11.77 1.10
C LEU A 147 -7.52 11.98 -0.38
N HIS A 148 -7.29 10.99 -1.24
CA HIS A 148 -7.68 11.07 -2.66
C HIS A 148 -9.20 11.12 -2.87
N SER A 149 -10.02 10.63 -1.95
CA SER A 149 -11.48 10.78 -2.03
C SER A 149 -11.97 12.20 -1.75
N ASN A 150 -11.13 13.06 -1.21
CA ASN A 150 -11.48 14.45 -0.97
C ASN A 150 -11.44 15.26 -2.28
N PRO A 151 -12.54 15.93 -2.68
CA PRO A 151 -12.63 16.63 -3.96
C PRO A 151 -11.66 17.82 -4.12
N GLU A 152 -11.07 18.31 -3.03
CA GLU A 152 -10.15 19.45 -3.04
C GLU A 152 -8.67 19.02 -3.15
N ILE A 153 -8.38 17.72 -3.03
CA ILE A 153 -7.03 17.17 -3.07
C ILE A 153 -6.72 16.62 -4.46
N ALA A 154 -5.59 17.02 -5.03
CA ALA A 154 -5.09 16.53 -6.30
C ALA A 154 -4.19 15.29 -6.11
N ASP A 155 -3.33 15.33 -5.08
CA ASP A 155 -2.41 14.21 -4.77
C ASP A 155 -2.05 14.24 -3.28
N ALA A 156 -1.70 13.09 -2.73
CA ALA A 156 -1.32 12.98 -1.33
C ALA A 156 -0.34 11.84 -1.08
N ALA A 157 0.50 12.01 -0.07
CA ALA A 157 1.36 10.96 0.45
C ALA A 157 1.39 11.01 1.97
N VAL A 158 1.38 9.85 2.62
CA VAL A 158 1.46 9.76 4.08
C VAL A 158 2.78 9.13 4.48
N ILE A 159 3.47 9.78 5.42
CA ILE A 159 4.78 9.37 5.91
C ILE A 159 4.78 9.25 7.44
N PRO A 160 5.70 8.44 8.00
CA PRO A 160 5.97 8.47 9.44
C PRO A 160 6.68 9.77 9.82
N TYR A 161 6.14 10.50 10.78
CA TYR A 161 6.77 11.66 11.39
C TYR A 161 7.21 11.30 12.82
N PRO A 162 8.46 11.63 13.25
CA PRO A 162 8.91 11.38 14.61
C PRO A 162 8.05 12.09 15.65
N ASP A 163 7.76 11.42 16.76
CA ASP A 163 6.97 11.95 17.88
C ASP A 163 7.52 11.38 19.19
N GLU A 164 7.71 12.23 20.19
CA GLU A 164 8.33 11.85 21.48
C GLU A 164 7.48 10.82 22.25
N ASN A 165 6.15 10.96 22.22
CA ASN A 165 5.23 10.13 23.00
C ASN A 165 4.75 8.88 22.24
N ALA A 166 4.69 8.95 20.91
CA ALA A 166 4.11 7.90 20.07
C ALA A 166 5.13 7.18 19.19
N ARG A 167 6.42 7.51 19.28
CA ARG A 167 7.53 7.11 18.39
C ARG A 167 7.36 7.68 16.99
N LYS A 168 6.24 7.42 16.32
CA LYS A 168 5.89 7.95 15.00
C LYS A 168 4.40 8.23 14.92
N ILE A 169 4.06 9.33 14.25
CA ILE A 169 2.67 9.70 13.94
C ILE A 169 2.48 9.77 12.43
N PRO A 170 1.27 9.51 11.90
CA PRO A 170 0.96 9.76 10.50
C PRO A 170 0.99 11.26 10.18
N MET A 171 1.78 11.64 9.17
CA MET A 171 1.84 12.97 8.59
C MET A 171 1.52 12.89 7.10
N ALA A 172 0.62 13.77 6.62
CA ALA A 172 0.28 13.87 5.22
C ALA A 172 1.00 15.03 4.53
N TYR A 173 1.58 14.77 3.37
CA TYR A 173 1.85 15.78 2.35
C TYR A 173 0.70 15.82 1.38
N VAL A 174 0.21 17.01 1.07
CA VAL A 174 -0.99 17.20 0.26
C VAL A 174 -0.75 18.22 -0.84
N VAL A 175 -1.16 17.87 -2.05
CA VAL A 175 -1.25 18.77 -3.20
C VAL A 175 -2.72 19.17 -3.37
N ARG A 176 -3.00 20.47 -3.29
CA ARG A 176 -4.33 21.00 -3.53
C ARG A 176 -4.69 20.99 -5.02
N LYS A 177 -5.96 20.79 -5.35
CA LYS A 177 -6.42 21.09 -6.71
C LYS A 177 -6.35 22.60 -6.98
N PRO A 178 -6.13 23.01 -8.25
CA PRO A 178 -6.13 24.43 -8.62
C PRO A 178 -7.40 25.16 -8.12
N GLY A 179 -7.19 26.34 -7.53
CA GLY A 179 -8.30 27.16 -7.01
C GLY A 179 -8.94 26.69 -5.72
N ARG A 180 -8.42 25.65 -5.07
CA ARG A 180 -8.91 25.12 -3.79
C ARG A 180 -8.03 25.58 -2.62
N ASN A 181 -8.66 25.85 -1.47
CA ASN A 181 -7.99 26.41 -0.28
C ASN A 181 -8.22 25.57 0.98
N VAL A 182 -8.38 24.25 0.83
CA VAL A 182 -8.53 23.37 1.99
C VAL A 182 -7.41 23.56 3.00
N THR A 183 -7.77 23.67 4.27
CA THR A 183 -6.81 23.87 5.37
C THR A 183 -6.34 22.56 5.96
N ALA A 184 -5.21 22.58 6.68
CA ALA A 184 -4.70 21.41 7.38
C ALA A 184 -5.71 20.85 8.39
N GLY A 185 -6.40 21.71 9.14
CA GLY A 185 -7.46 21.31 10.09
C GLY A 185 -8.60 20.57 9.41
N GLN A 186 -9.10 21.08 8.28
CA GLN A 186 -10.19 20.45 7.53
C GLN A 186 -9.79 19.04 7.01
N ILE A 187 -8.53 18.86 6.58
CA ILE A 187 -8.03 17.57 6.14
C ILE A 187 -7.92 16.59 7.32
N ILE A 188 -7.38 17.03 8.45
CA ILE A 188 -7.28 16.22 9.67
C ILE A 188 -8.67 15.76 10.11
N ASP A 189 -9.65 16.68 10.16
CA ASP A 189 -11.03 16.38 10.56
C ASP A 189 -11.72 15.45 9.56
N PHE A 190 -11.49 15.64 8.26
CA PHE A 190 -12.03 14.79 7.21
C PHE A 190 -11.59 13.34 7.38
N VAL A 191 -10.31 13.12 7.61
CA VAL A 191 -9.78 11.76 7.84
C VAL A 191 -10.22 11.23 9.20
N ALA A 192 -10.20 12.05 10.26
CA ALA A 192 -10.51 11.64 11.62
C ALA A 192 -11.92 11.08 11.80
N LYS A 193 -12.88 11.50 10.95
CA LYS A 193 -14.27 11.00 10.95
C LYS A 193 -14.44 9.61 10.36
N GLN A 194 -13.42 9.11 9.63
CA GLN A 194 -13.51 7.89 8.82
C GLN A 194 -12.59 6.77 9.30
N VAL A 195 -11.70 7.04 10.27
CA VAL A 195 -10.71 6.08 10.72
C VAL A 195 -10.72 5.92 12.24
N ALA A 196 -10.21 4.79 12.71
CA ALA A 196 -9.96 4.57 14.14
C ALA A 196 -9.00 5.63 14.73
N PRO A 197 -9.11 5.99 16.01
CA PRO A 197 -8.32 7.06 16.64
C PRO A 197 -6.81 6.95 16.45
N TYR A 198 -6.25 5.75 16.41
CA TYR A 198 -4.83 5.52 16.23
C TYR A 198 -4.36 5.76 14.78
N LYS A 199 -5.26 5.71 13.80
CA LYS A 199 -4.97 5.95 12.37
C LYS A 199 -5.05 7.44 11.97
N LYS A 200 -5.51 8.33 12.83
CA LYS A 200 -5.69 9.75 12.50
C LYS A 200 -4.39 10.40 12.02
N ILE A 201 -4.49 11.17 10.94
CA ILE A 201 -3.43 12.09 10.53
C ILE A 201 -3.31 13.18 11.60
N ARG A 202 -2.09 13.48 12.02
CA ARG A 202 -1.81 14.47 13.07
C ARG A 202 -1.05 15.68 12.59
N ARG A 203 -0.46 15.58 11.40
CA ARG A 203 0.22 16.70 10.73
C ARG A 203 -0.10 16.70 9.25
N VAL A 204 -0.27 17.89 8.68
CA VAL A 204 -0.44 18.11 7.25
C VAL A 204 0.53 19.18 6.81
N SER A 205 1.21 18.94 5.71
CA SER A 205 2.04 19.92 5.01
C SER A 205 1.60 19.98 3.55
N PHE A 206 1.57 21.19 2.99
CA PHE A 206 1.23 21.39 1.59
C PHE A 206 2.49 21.43 0.74
N ILE A 207 2.43 20.80 -0.43
CA ILE A 207 3.53 20.71 -1.39
C ILE A 207 2.98 20.85 -2.81
N ASN A 208 3.80 21.29 -3.73
CA ASN A 208 3.38 21.48 -5.12
C ASN A 208 3.23 20.16 -5.90
N SER A 209 4.03 19.16 -5.56
CA SER A 209 3.96 17.83 -6.18
C SER A 209 4.49 16.76 -5.23
N ILE A 210 3.92 15.56 -5.29
CA ILE A 210 4.45 14.39 -4.59
C ILE A 210 5.58 13.77 -5.42
N PRO A 211 6.79 13.58 -4.87
CA PRO A 211 7.88 12.93 -5.59
C PRO A 211 7.53 11.47 -5.88
N LYS A 212 7.60 11.10 -7.17
CA LYS A 212 7.29 9.76 -7.67
C LYS A 212 8.41 9.25 -8.59
N SER A 213 8.65 7.97 -8.58
CA SER A 213 9.50 7.31 -9.57
C SER A 213 8.86 7.36 -10.97
N PRO A 214 9.63 7.09 -12.05
CA PRO A 214 9.05 6.98 -13.41
C PRO A 214 7.89 5.98 -13.51
N ALA A 215 7.85 5.01 -12.61
CA ALA A 215 6.77 4.02 -12.48
C ALA A 215 5.59 4.49 -11.62
N GLY A 216 5.51 5.78 -11.26
CA GLY A 216 4.43 6.35 -10.45
C GLY A 216 4.49 6.02 -8.95
N LYS A 217 5.52 5.33 -8.46
CA LYS A 217 5.65 4.97 -7.05
C LYS A 217 6.10 6.16 -6.22
N ILE A 218 5.39 6.46 -5.13
CA ILE A 218 5.75 7.52 -4.17
C ILE A 218 7.14 7.26 -3.57
N LEU A 219 8.01 8.26 -3.64
CA LEU A 219 9.36 8.24 -3.08
C LEU A 219 9.34 8.76 -1.63
N ARG A 220 8.75 7.96 -0.72
CA ARG A 220 8.55 8.37 0.68
C ARG A 220 9.84 8.77 1.41
N ARG A 221 10.99 8.18 1.03
CA ARG A 221 12.28 8.53 1.63
C ARG A 221 12.64 10.00 1.40
N GLU A 222 12.35 10.52 0.20
CA GLU A 222 12.60 11.95 -0.12
C GLU A 222 11.71 12.85 0.73
N LEU A 223 10.42 12.52 0.90
CA LEU A 223 9.51 13.27 1.76
C LEU A 223 9.95 13.26 3.23
N VAL A 224 10.43 12.14 3.74
CA VAL A 224 10.97 12.03 5.11
C VAL A 224 12.21 12.91 5.25
N SER A 225 13.15 12.86 4.29
CA SER A 225 14.37 13.70 4.29
C SER A 225 14.01 15.19 4.25
N HIS A 226 13.06 15.58 3.40
CA HIS A 226 12.57 16.96 3.30
C HIS A 226 11.97 17.44 4.63
N THR A 227 11.26 16.59 5.33
CA THR A 227 10.67 16.94 6.64
C THR A 227 11.74 17.21 7.68
N LEU A 228 12.79 16.38 7.74
CA LEU A 228 13.88 16.53 8.72
C LEU A 228 14.70 17.77 8.45
N SER A 229 14.98 18.10 7.18
CA SER A 229 15.71 19.32 6.82
C SER A 229 14.91 20.59 7.10
N SER A 230 13.60 20.59 6.89
CA SER A 230 12.72 21.73 7.17
C SER A 230 12.48 21.95 8.68
N GLY A 231 12.63 20.91 9.49
CA GLY A 231 12.51 20.98 10.96
C GLY A 231 13.74 21.58 11.64
N SER A 232 14.93 21.48 11.03
CA SER A 232 16.17 22.04 11.57
C SER A 232 16.32 23.57 11.41
N SER A 233 15.42 24.22 10.66
CA SER A 233 15.45 25.69 10.47
C SER A 233 14.60 26.47 11.48
N LYS A 234 14.12 25.84 12.55
CA LYS A 234 13.34 26.50 13.62
C LYS A 234 13.94 26.15 15.00
N LEU A 235 15.20 26.49 15.20
CA LEU A 235 15.84 26.65 16.51
C LEU A 235 16.58 27.98 16.51
#